data_897ccc9196049ba9c48dab1d82f466c2
#
_entry.id   897ccc9196049ba9c48dab1d82f466c2
#
_cell.length_a   1.000
_cell.length_b   1.000
_cell.length_c   1.000
_cell.angle_alpha   90.00
_cell.angle_beta   90.00
_cell.angle_gamma   90.00
#
_symmetry.space_group_name_H-M   'P 1'
#
loop_
_entity.id
_entity.type
_entity.pdbx_description
1 polymer ?
#
loop_
_entity_poly.entity_id
_entity_poly.type
_entity_poly.pdbx_seq_one_letter_code
_entity_poly.pdbx_strand_id
1 'polypeptide(L)'
;HTAYMILNSNLYGISHRDLVLAALVTDVNNKEGTNYTEWAKYNCILSPEDVEAVKKLSVILRLATALDFGMRNAVTELSCDVLGDSVIMKTELTCDAELELKAANLLGVDFKKVFKKNLEIL
;
A
#
# COMPACT_ATOMS: atom_id res chain seq x y z
N HIS A 1 -0.39 9.77 -13.38
CA HIS A 1 -1.50 10.75 -13.44
C HIS A 1 -2.18 10.96 -12.09
N THR A 2 -2.35 9.90 -11.30
CA THR A 2 -2.99 10.00 -9.97
C THR A 2 -2.20 10.92 -9.04
N ALA A 3 -0.87 10.76 -8.99
CA ALA A 3 -0.02 11.62 -8.17
C ALA A 3 -0.12 13.09 -8.58
N TYR A 4 -0.12 13.38 -9.87
CA TYR A 4 -0.29 14.72 -10.39
C TYR A 4 -1.64 15.32 -9.99
N MET A 5 -2.71 14.54 -10.11
CA MET A 5 -4.06 14.96 -9.73
C MET A 5 -4.14 15.31 -8.24
N ILE A 6 -3.54 14.48 -7.40
CA ILE A 6 -3.50 14.72 -5.94
C ILE A 6 -2.72 15.99 -5.63
N LEU A 7 -1.53 16.15 -6.21
CA LEU A 7 -0.67 17.32 -5.94
C LEU A 7 -1.32 18.64 -6.35
N ASN A 8 -2.18 18.61 -7.36
CA ASN A 8 -2.84 19.80 -7.89
C ASN A 8 -4.30 19.95 -7.44
N SER A 9 -4.72 19.13 -6.46
CA SER A 9 -6.07 19.22 -5.91
C SER A 9 -6.19 20.31 -4.85
N ASN A 10 -7.39 20.88 -4.74
CA ASN A 10 -7.73 21.84 -3.69
C ASN A 10 -8.60 21.16 -2.63
N LEU A 11 -7.97 20.32 -1.81
CA LEU A 11 -8.66 19.60 -0.75
C LEU A 11 -8.55 20.39 0.56
N TYR A 12 -9.71 20.75 1.11
CA TYR A 12 -9.75 21.44 2.39
C TYR A 12 -9.47 20.49 3.55
N GLY A 13 -8.75 20.97 4.57
CA GLY A 13 -8.46 20.21 5.77
C GLY A 13 -7.28 19.23 5.63
N ILE A 14 -6.61 19.22 4.49
CA ILE A 14 -5.45 18.36 4.25
C ILE A 14 -4.22 19.25 4.08
N SER A 15 -3.18 19.00 4.87
CA SER A 15 -1.93 19.76 4.78
C SER A 15 -1.19 19.46 3.47
N HIS A 16 -0.34 20.38 3.04
CA HIS A 16 0.51 20.15 1.87
C HIS A 16 1.41 18.92 2.05
N ARG A 17 1.94 18.72 3.25
CA ARG A 17 2.73 17.53 3.59
C ARG A 17 1.93 16.24 3.36
N ASP A 18 0.68 16.18 3.83
CA ASP A 18 -0.17 15.00 3.67
C ASP A 18 -0.54 14.77 2.20
N LEU A 19 -0.77 15.83 1.43
CA LEU A 19 -1.00 15.71 -0.02
C LEU A 19 0.23 15.11 -0.73
N VAL A 20 1.42 15.57 -0.38
CA VAL A 20 2.67 15.05 -0.95
C VAL A 20 2.86 13.58 -0.59
N LEU A 21 2.60 13.21 0.66
CA LEU A 21 2.67 11.82 1.11
C LEU A 21 1.70 10.93 0.33
N ALA A 22 0.45 11.36 0.18
CA ALA A 22 -0.56 10.61 -0.55
C ALA A 22 -0.17 10.43 -2.03
N ALA A 23 0.33 11.48 -2.66
CA ALA A 23 0.80 11.43 -4.04
C ALA A 23 1.98 10.46 -4.21
N LEU A 24 2.92 10.50 -3.29
CA LEU A 24 4.09 9.62 -3.31
C LEU A 24 3.71 8.16 -3.13
N VAL A 25 2.76 7.86 -2.24
CA VAL A 25 2.22 6.50 -2.04
C VAL A 25 1.66 5.94 -3.35
N THR A 26 0.87 6.72 -4.08
CA THR A 26 0.31 6.28 -5.37
C THR A 26 1.38 6.12 -6.44
N ASP A 27 2.39 6.98 -6.46
CA ASP A 27 3.49 6.89 -7.42
C ASP A 27 4.32 5.62 -7.20
N VAL A 28 4.66 5.32 -5.96
CA VAL A 28 5.37 4.09 -5.59
C VAL A 28 4.54 2.85 -5.93
N ASN A 29 3.22 2.91 -5.73
CA ASN A 29 2.32 1.80 -6.05
C ASN A 29 2.27 1.50 -7.55
N ASN A 30 2.37 2.51 -8.40
CA ASN A 30 2.19 2.38 -9.85
C ASN A 30 3.49 2.10 -10.61
N LYS A 31 4.66 2.23 -9.97
CA LYS A 31 5.96 2.06 -10.60
C LYS A 31 6.79 1.03 -9.86
N GLU A 32 7.39 0.10 -10.60
CA GLU A 32 8.45 -0.73 -10.04
C GLU A 32 9.70 0.13 -9.85
N GLY A 33 10.15 0.21 -8.60
CA GLY A 33 11.36 0.96 -8.28
C GLY A 33 11.18 2.47 -8.42
N THR A 34 10.52 3.06 -7.46
CA THR A 34 10.33 4.53 -7.42
C THR A 34 11.67 5.25 -7.40
N ASN A 35 11.84 6.17 -8.32
CA ASN A 35 12.98 7.07 -8.30
C ASN A 35 12.71 8.22 -7.33
N TYR A 36 13.22 8.09 -6.12
CA TYR A 36 13.05 9.12 -5.09
C TYR A 36 13.72 10.45 -5.42
N THR A 37 14.59 10.50 -6.45
CA THR A 37 15.21 11.76 -6.87
C THR A 37 14.19 12.74 -7.45
N GLU A 38 13.13 12.26 -8.08
CA GLU A 38 12.04 13.11 -8.55
C GLU A 38 11.32 13.82 -7.40
N TRP A 39 11.39 13.25 -6.20
CA TRP A 39 10.74 13.75 -5.00
C TRP A 39 11.67 14.53 -4.08
N ALA A 40 12.95 14.69 -4.47
CA ALA A 40 13.95 15.38 -3.68
C ALA A 40 13.56 16.83 -3.34
N LYS A 41 12.80 17.48 -4.21
CA LYS A 41 12.28 18.84 -3.98
C LYS A 41 11.38 18.96 -2.75
N TYR A 42 10.87 17.85 -2.25
CA TYR A 42 10.02 17.82 -1.05
C TYR A 42 10.80 17.47 0.23
N ASN A 43 12.12 17.32 0.17
CA ASN A 43 12.92 16.90 1.32
C ASN A 43 12.79 17.83 2.52
N CYS A 44 12.50 19.11 2.31
CA CYS A 44 12.27 20.07 3.40
C CYS A 44 10.93 19.84 4.12
N ILE A 45 10.02 19.10 3.51
CA ILE A 45 8.68 18.79 4.06
C ILE A 45 8.64 17.38 4.64
N LEU A 46 9.38 16.45 4.03
CA LEU A 46 9.35 15.04 4.37
C LEU A 46 10.56 14.65 5.24
N SER A 47 10.28 13.92 6.32
CA SER A 47 11.32 13.33 7.18
C SER A 47 11.65 11.91 6.72
N PRO A 48 12.77 11.29 7.21
CA PRO A 48 13.03 9.87 6.98
C PRO A 48 11.89 8.96 7.47
N GLU A 49 11.21 9.34 8.54
CA GLU A 49 10.04 8.62 9.07
C GLU A 49 8.88 8.66 8.08
N ASP A 50 8.70 9.77 7.36
CA ASP A 50 7.68 9.88 6.32
C ASP A 50 7.96 8.95 5.15
N VAL A 51 9.23 8.77 4.78
CA VAL A 51 9.63 7.83 3.72
C VAL A 51 9.29 6.39 4.13
N GLU A 52 9.55 6.04 5.38
CA GLU A 52 9.15 4.71 5.90
C GLU A 52 7.64 4.53 5.89
N ALA A 53 6.87 5.55 6.27
CA ALA A 53 5.41 5.51 6.20
C ALA A 53 4.93 5.31 4.77
N VAL A 54 5.54 5.96 3.79
CA VAL A 54 5.21 5.77 2.36
C VAL A 54 5.43 4.34 1.93
N LYS A 55 6.55 3.71 2.31
CA LYS A 55 6.83 2.32 1.99
C LYS A 55 5.75 1.39 2.56
N LYS A 56 5.39 1.59 3.82
CA LYS A 56 4.35 0.77 4.50
C LYS A 56 2.98 0.94 3.85
N LEU A 57 2.56 2.18 3.61
CA LEU A 57 1.29 2.47 2.97
C LEU A 57 1.22 1.95 1.53
N SER A 58 2.33 1.99 0.80
CA SER A 58 2.41 1.46 -0.56
C SER A 58 2.19 -0.05 -0.60
N VAL A 59 2.75 -0.79 0.36
CA VAL A 59 2.53 -2.25 0.47
C VAL A 59 1.07 -2.54 0.80
N ILE A 60 0.48 -1.79 1.72
CA ILE A 60 -0.94 -1.94 2.09
C ILE A 60 -1.83 -1.67 0.87
N LEU A 61 -1.56 -0.61 0.11
CA LEU A 61 -2.32 -0.28 -1.09
C LEU A 61 -2.19 -1.37 -2.16
N ARG A 62 -1.01 -1.93 -2.35
CA ARG A 62 -0.80 -3.06 -3.27
C ARG A 62 -1.57 -4.29 -2.84
N LEU A 63 -1.59 -4.61 -1.54
CA LEU A 63 -2.37 -5.72 -1.00
C LEU A 63 -3.86 -5.51 -1.26
N ALA A 64 -4.37 -4.31 -1.00
CA ALA A 64 -5.77 -4.00 -1.25
C ALA A 64 -6.12 -4.16 -2.73
N THR A 65 -5.27 -3.67 -3.62
CA THR A 65 -5.44 -3.80 -5.08
C THR A 65 -5.41 -5.27 -5.50
N ALA A 66 -4.50 -6.07 -4.95
CA ALA A 66 -4.40 -7.50 -5.26
C ALA A 66 -5.64 -8.27 -4.80
N LEU A 67 -6.16 -7.96 -3.62
CA LEU A 67 -7.37 -8.61 -3.09
C LEU A 67 -8.63 -8.24 -3.88
N ASP A 68 -8.60 -7.18 -4.66
CA ASP A 68 -9.68 -6.78 -5.56
C ASP A 68 -9.31 -6.95 -7.04
N PHE A 69 -8.37 -7.83 -7.32
CA PHE A 69 -7.78 -8.02 -8.65
C PHE A 69 -8.83 -8.26 -9.74
N GLY A 70 -9.82 -9.11 -9.45
CA GLY A 70 -10.88 -9.43 -10.40
C GLY A 70 -12.05 -8.45 -10.41
N MET A 71 -12.06 -7.46 -9.54
CA MET A 71 -13.16 -6.48 -9.37
C MET A 71 -14.53 -7.13 -9.17
N ARG A 72 -14.57 -8.30 -8.51
CA ARG A 72 -15.78 -9.11 -8.30
C ARG A 72 -16.30 -9.04 -6.87
N ASN A 73 -15.70 -8.20 -6.02
CA ASN A 73 -15.95 -8.18 -4.59
C ASN A 73 -15.82 -9.57 -3.94
N ALA A 74 -14.83 -10.34 -4.38
CA ALA A 74 -14.61 -11.70 -3.89
C ALA A 74 -14.26 -11.72 -2.40
N VAL A 75 -13.47 -10.75 -1.94
CA VAL A 75 -13.14 -10.58 -0.53
C VAL A 75 -14.07 -9.53 0.05
N THR A 76 -14.92 -9.93 0.99
CA THR A 76 -15.91 -9.03 1.62
C THR A 76 -15.45 -8.48 2.95
N GLU A 77 -14.71 -9.28 3.70
CA GLU A 77 -14.17 -8.86 4.99
C GLU A 77 -12.78 -9.45 5.17
N LEU A 78 -11.96 -8.76 5.92
CA LEU A 78 -10.68 -9.30 6.36
C LEU A 78 -10.39 -8.85 7.79
N SER A 79 -9.64 -9.68 8.49
CA SER A 79 -9.12 -9.36 9.81
C SER A 79 -7.67 -9.78 9.89
N CYS A 80 -6.89 -9.05 10.67
CA CYS A 80 -5.47 -9.33 10.83
C CYS A 80 -5.14 -9.59 12.30
N ASP A 81 -4.43 -10.68 12.55
CA ASP A 81 -3.85 -10.98 13.85
C ASP A 81 -2.34 -10.77 13.76
N VAL A 82 -1.83 -9.82 14.55
CA VAL A 82 -0.40 -9.54 14.61
C VAL A 82 0.23 -10.39 15.70
N LEU A 83 1.06 -11.32 15.28
CA LEU A 83 1.84 -12.17 16.16
C LEU A 83 3.30 -11.67 16.20
N GLY A 84 4.17 -12.29 17.00
CA GLY A 84 5.55 -11.83 17.15
C GLY A 84 6.28 -11.64 15.83
N ASP A 85 6.39 -12.70 15.02
CA ASP A 85 7.14 -12.70 13.76
C ASP A 85 6.25 -12.76 12.53
N SER A 86 4.94 -12.75 12.69
CA SER A 86 4.02 -12.93 11.57
C SER A 86 2.73 -12.15 11.74
N VAL A 87 2.09 -11.90 10.62
CA VAL A 87 0.74 -11.33 10.54
C VAL A 87 -0.11 -12.35 9.80
N ILE A 88 -1.21 -12.77 10.41
CA ILE A 88 -2.18 -13.68 9.80
C ILE A 88 -3.37 -12.86 9.35
N MET A 89 -3.60 -12.83 8.06
CA MET A 89 -4.74 -12.15 7.45
C MET A 89 -5.81 -13.17 7.09
N LYS A 90 -6.95 -13.10 7.77
CA LYS A 90 -8.10 -13.96 7.50
C LYS A 90 -9.08 -13.21 6.62
N THR A 91 -9.53 -13.88 5.56
CA THR A 91 -10.46 -13.29 4.58
C THR A 91 -11.79 -14.02 4.58
N GLU A 92 -12.87 -13.28 4.36
CA GLU A 92 -14.19 -13.84 4.06
C GLU A 92 -14.45 -13.65 2.57
N LEU A 93 -14.86 -14.75 1.91
CA LEU A 93 -15.00 -14.78 0.47
C LEU A 93 -16.47 -15.02 0.08
N THR A 94 -16.92 -14.35 -0.98
CA THR A 94 -18.25 -14.58 -1.58
C THR A 94 -18.20 -15.57 -2.73
N CYS A 95 -17.03 -15.80 -3.30
CA CYS A 95 -16.80 -16.71 -4.41
C CYS A 95 -15.35 -17.19 -4.39
N ASP A 96 -14.99 -18.04 -5.34
CA ASP A 96 -13.60 -18.46 -5.49
C ASP A 96 -12.69 -17.23 -5.79
N ALA A 97 -11.75 -16.97 -4.89
CA ALA A 97 -10.81 -15.86 -4.97
C ALA A 97 -9.37 -16.35 -5.13
N GLU A 98 -9.17 -17.45 -5.84
CA GLU A 98 -7.83 -18.04 -6.02
C GLU A 98 -6.83 -17.04 -6.63
N LEU A 99 -7.27 -16.30 -7.67
CA LEU A 99 -6.42 -15.31 -8.33
C LEU A 99 -6.05 -14.14 -7.39
N GLU A 100 -7.03 -13.65 -6.65
CA GLU A 100 -6.85 -12.56 -5.71
C GLU A 100 -5.91 -12.96 -4.57
N LEU A 101 -6.11 -14.14 -3.99
CA LEU A 101 -5.26 -14.64 -2.92
C LEU A 101 -3.85 -14.94 -3.41
N LYS A 102 -3.70 -15.47 -4.61
CA LYS A 102 -2.40 -15.71 -5.22
C LYS A 102 -1.64 -14.40 -5.47
N ALA A 103 -2.32 -13.40 -6.02
CA ALA A 103 -1.73 -12.08 -6.26
C ALA A 103 -1.28 -11.43 -4.94
N ALA A 104 -2.11 -11.51 -3.90
CA ALA A 104 -1.79 -10.98 -2.58
C ALA A 104 -0.61 -11.72 -1.93
N ASN A 105 -0.54 -13.04 -2.05
CA ASN A 105 0.56 -13.83 -1.49
C ASN A 105 1.91 -13.52 -2.13
N LEU A 106 1.94 -13.11 -3.40
CA LEU A 106 3.17 -12.67 -4.06
C LEU A 106 3.76 -11.42 -3.41
N LEU A 107 2.97 -10.63 -2.72
CA LEU A 107 3.41 -9.44 -2.01
C LEU A 107 4.02 -9.72 -0.64
N GLY A 108 4.04 -10.98 -0.20
CA GLY A 108 4.61 -11.37 1.09
C GLY A 108 6.08 -10.99 1.23
N VAL A 109 6.85 -11.04 0.15
CA VAL A 109 8.26 -10.64 0.14
C VAL A 109 8.41 -9.15 0.44
N ASP A 110 7.63 -8.30 -0.24
CA ASP A 110 7.64 -6.86 -0.03
C ASP A 110 7.14 -6.50 1.37
N PHE A 111 6.11 -7.18 1.83
CA PHE A 111 5.59 -7.02 3.19
C PHE A 111 6.66 -7.30 4.23
N LYS A 112 7.41 -8.39 4.08
CA LYS A 112 8.49 -8.76 5.00
C LYS A 112 9.61 -7.73 5.01
N LYS A 113 9.96 -7.19 3.85
CA LYS A 113 10.99 -6.14 3.74
C LYS A 113 10.64 -4.88 4.52
N VAL A 114 9.37 -4.50 4.50
CA VAL A 114 8.90 -3.23 5.06
C VAL A 114 8.48 -3.39 6.52
N PHE A 115 7.71 -4.42 6.85
CA PHE A 115 7.16 -4.64 8.19
C PHE A 115 8.01 -5.56 9.07
N LYS A 116 9.01 -6.25 8.50
CA LYS A 116 9.88 -7.20 9.20
C LYS A 116 9.12 -8.39 9.80
N LYS A 117 7.99 -8.76 9.19
CA LYS A 117 7.14 -9.86 9.62
C LYS A 117 6.70 -10.68 8.42
N ASN A 118 6.47 -11.97 8.65
CA ASN A 118 5.90 -12.85 7.61
C ASN A 118 4.41 -12.58 7.48
N LEU A 119 3.89 -12.55 6.26
CA LEU A 119 2.47 -12.42 5.99
C LEU A 119 1.89 -13.78 5.57
N GLU A 120 0.84 -14.23 6.26
CA GLU A 120 0.02 -15.37 5.87
C GLU A 120 -1.40 -14.90 5.56
N ILE A 121 -1.92 -15.32 4.41
CA ILE A 121 -3.28 -14.99 3.99
C ILE A 121 -4.08 -16.29 3.92
N LEU A 122 -5.17 -16.35 4.68
CA LEU A 122 -6.05 -17.52 4.74
C LEU A 122 -7.37 -17.29 4.03
#